data_25f45f75e90d995dba2463d71a0fd9e9
#
_entry.id   25f45f75e90d995dba2463d71a0fd9e9
#
_cell.length_a   1.000
_cell.length_b   1.000
_cell.length_c   1.000
_cell.angle_alpha   90.00
_cell.angle_beta   90.00
_cell.angle_gamma   90.00
#
_symmetry.space_group_name_H-M   'P 1'
#
loop_
_entity.id
_entity.type
_entity.pdbx_description
1 polymer ?
#
loop_
_entity_poly.entity_id
_entity_poly.type
_entity_poly.pdbx_seq_one_letter_code
_entity_poly.pdbx_strand_id
1 'polypeptide(L)'
;LGTKKHYRLLLQKMAMMPYFGLPKIKEELQSFLENAPLKTILADNRVLEYDHVVVMGILNITPDSFYADSRVRSIDEVINRAGQMLRDGAEILDIGGESTRPGSDSINPQEEIARIVPVVEALRKEYPQSILSIDTYHAETAEATLASGADIINDISAMEYDEKMIDVV
;
A
#
# COMPACT_ATOMS: atom_id res chain seq x y z
N LEU A 1 -2.24 9.55 18.52
CA LEU A 1 -2.86 9.84 17.21
C LEU A 1 -4.28 10.35 17.42
N GLY A 2 -4.65 11.51 16.86
CA GLY A 2 -5.97 12.12 17.03
C GLY A 2 -6.78 12.09 15.73
N THR A 3 -8.11 12.03 15.83
CA THR A 3 -9.01 12.20 14.69
C THR A 3 -9.13 13.68 14.32
N LYS A 4 -9.62 14.02 13.10
CA LYS A 4 -9.94 15.40 12.70
C LYS A 4 -10.80 16.13 13.75
N LYS A 5 -11.71 15.41 14.45
CA LYS A 5 -12.52 15.95 15.54
C LYS A 5 -11.67 16.40 16.73
N HIS A 6 -10.66 15.61 17.14
CA HIS A 6 -9.75 15.98 18.21
C HIS A 6 -8.90 17.21 17.88
N TYR A 7 -8.42 17.31 16.65
CA TYR A 7 -7.65 18.47 16.19
C TYR A 7 -8.50 19.74 16.13
N ARG A 8 -9.76 19.66 15.67
CA ARG A 8 -10.69 20.81 15.72
C ARG A 8 -10.94 21.28 17.15
N LEU A 9 -11.09 20.36 18.09
CA LEU A 9 -11.24 20.72 19.52
C LEU A 9 -9.97 21.37 20.09
N LEU A 10 -8.79 20.89 19.67
CA LEU A 10 -7.50 21.50 20.02
C LEU A 10 -7.41 22.95 19.49
N LEU A 11 -7.76 23.18 18.22
CA LEU A 11 -7.79 24.53 17.64
C LEU A 11 -8.69 25.50 18.40
N GLN A 12 -9.86 25.03 18.88
CA GLN A 12 -10.75 25.83 19.72
C GLN A 12 -10.10 26.19 21.05
N LYS A 13 -9.43 25.24 21.71
CA LYS A 13 -8.70 25.49 22.97
C LYS A 13 -7.51 26.44 22.76
N MET A 14 -6.74 26.27 21.67
CA MET A 14 -5.62 27.14 21.34
C MET A 14 -6.07 28.60 21.11
N ALA A 15 -7.28 28.80 20.56
CA ALA A 15 -7.85 30.13 20.37
C ALA A 15 -8.11 30.89 21.67
N MET A 16 -8.28 30.14 22.78
CA MET A 16 -8.54 30.72 24.11
C MET A 16 -7.26 31.01 24.91
N MET A 17 -6.09 30.63 24.41
CA MET A 17 -4.81 30.73 25.12
C MET A 17 -3.89 31.76 24.45
N PRO A 18 -3.58 32.91 25.09
CA PRO A 18 -2.77 33.98 24.50
C PRO A 18 -1.25 33.75 24.65
N TYR A 19 -0.79 32.50 24.47
CA TYR A 19 0.63 32.18 24.58
C TYR A 19 1.40 32.50 23.31
N PHE A 20 2.65 32.97 23.46
CA PHE A 20 3.54 33.27 22.35
C PHE A 20 3.73 32.06 21.42
N GLY A 21 3.59 32.28 20.12
CA GLY A 21 3.73 31.22 19.08
C GLY A 21 2.48 30.39 18.82
N LEU A 22 1.52 30.28 19.74
CA LEU A 22 0.29 29.53 19.57
C LEU A 22 -0.60 30.01 18.39
N PRO A 23 -0.73 31.32 18.11
CA PRO A 23 -1.49 31.78 16.95
C PRO A 23 -0.94 31.24 15.64
N LYS A 24 0.38 31.23 15.46
CA LYS A 24 1.03 30.72 14.24
C LYS A 24 0.82 29.20 14.09
N ILE A 25 1.00 28.43 15.19
CA ILE A 25 0.75 26.99 15.18
C ILE A 25 -0.73 26.70 14.88
N LYS A 26 -1.64 27.50 15.42
CA LYS A 26 -3.08 27.37 15.13
C LYS A 26 -3.37 27.60 13.66
N GLU A 27 -2.83 28.66 13.04
CA GLU A 27 -3.01 28.97 11.62
C GLU A 27 -2.47 27.83 10.73
N GLU A 28 -1.26 27.33 11.02
CA GLU A 28 -0.66 26.22 10.29
C GLU A 28 -1.49 24.93 10.41
N LEU A 29 -1.94 24.59 11.64
CA LEU A 29 -2.78 23.42 11.88
C LEU A 29 -4.17 23.56 11.24
N GLN A 30 -4.74 24.74 11.26
CA GLN A 30 -6.02 25.05 10.62
C GLN A 30 -5.91 24.92 9.10
N SER A 31 -4.88 25.52 8.50
CA SER A 31 -4.58 25.39 7.08
C SER A 31 -4.39 23.92 6.66
N PHE A 32 -3.66 23.16 7.44
CA PHE A 32 -3.47 21.72 7.19
C PHE A 32 -4.80 20.94 7.22
N LEU A 33 -5.70 21.24 8.16
CA LEU A 33 -6.97 20.55 8.29
C LEU A 33 -8.02 20.93 7.25
N GLU A 34 -7.93 22.16 6.73
CA GLU A 34 -8.93 22.75 5.82
C GLU A 34 -8.50 22.67 4.34
N ASN A 35 -7.20 22.75 4.05
CA ASN A 35 -6.70 23.03 2.69
C ASN A 35 -5.70 22.02 2.15
N ALA A 36 -5.18 21.08 2.95
CA ALA A 36 -4.28 20.09 2.41
C ALA A 36 -5.09 18.88 1.92
N PRO A 37 -5.21 18.62 0.63
CA PRO A 37 -5.66 17.32 0.17
C PRO A 37 -4.72 16.26 0.74
N LEU A 38 -5.28 15.20 1.32
CA LEU A 38 -4.48 14.06 1.72
C LEU A 38 -3.85 13.48 0.46
N LYS A 39 -2.54 13.30 0.48
CA LYS A 39 -1.80 12.73 -0.63
C LYS A 39 -0.64 11.88 -0.11
N THR A 40 -0.30 10.85 -0.84
CA THR A 40 0.92 10.07 -0.67
C THR A 40 1.84 10.35 -1.83
N ILE A 41 3.10 10.64 -1.55
CA ILE A 41 4.14 10.79 -2.58
C ILE A 41 4.90 9.47 -2.60
N LEU A 42 4.88 8.78 -3.74
CA LEU A 42 5.61 7.54 -3.95
C LEU A 42 7.10 7.84 -4.21
N ALA A 43 7.95 6.82 -4.09
CA ALA A 43 9.41 6.95 -4.20
C ALA A 43 9.88 7.54 -5.56
N ASP A 44 9.11 7.34 -6.63
CA ASP A 44 9.36 7.88 -7.97
C ASP A 44 8.71 9.26 -8.22
N ASN A 45 8.23 9.93 -7.18
CA ASN A 45 7.51 11.21 -7.20
C ASN A 45 6.11 11.17 -7.83
N ARG A 46 5.55 10.01 -8.16
CA ARG A 46 4.12 9.91 -8.45
C ARG A 46 3.33 10.29 -7.21
N VAL A 47 2.17 10.89 -7.39
CA VAL A 47 1.33 11.36 -6.28
C VAL A 47 0.00 10.62 -6.33
N LEU A 48 -0.35 9.97 -5.21
CA LEU A 48 -1.67 9.42 -4.97
C LEU A 48 -2.47 10.45 -4.17
N GLU A 49 -3.52 11.01 -4.77
CA GLU A 49 -4.40 12.01 -4.17
C GLU A 49 -5.66 11.34 -3.60
N TYR A 50 -6.13 11.84 -2.45
CA TYR A 50 -7.32 11.33 -1.77
C TYR A 50 -8.44 12.38 -1.75
N ASP A 51 -8.60 13.11 -2.85
CA ASP A 51 -9.70 14.06 -3.10
C ASP A 51 -10.98 13.36 -3.57
N HIS A 52 -10.84 12.09 -3.95
CA HIS A 52 -11.91 11.17 -4.36
C HIS A 52 -11.75 9.81 -3.63
N VAL A 53 -12.64 8.85 -3.92
CA VAL A 53 -12.53 7.48 -3.41
C VAL A 53 -11.52 6.71 -4.25
N VAL A 54 -10.37 6.41 -3.65
CA VAL A 54 -9.34 5.54 -4.26
C VAL A 54 -9.75 4.09 -4.09
N VAL A 55 -9.82 3.35 -5.19
CA VAL A 55 -10.20 1.93 -5.20
C VAL A 55 -8.95 1.06 -5.31
N MET A 56 -8.81 0.12 -4.38
CA MET A 56 -7.74 -0.88 -4.37
C MET A 56 -8.30 -2.22 -4.83
N GLY A 57 -7.78 -2.75 -5.94
CA GLY A 57 -8.12 -4.07 -6.47
C GLY A 57 -7.20 -5.14 -5.88
N ILE A 58 -7.76 -6.24 -5.35
CA ILE A 58 -7.01 -7.31 -4.67
C ILE A 58 -6.70 -8.46 -5.64
N LEU A 59 -5.43 -8.81 -5.76
CA LEU A 59 -4.88 -9.89 -6.55
C LEU A 59 -4.21 -10.95 -5.66
N ASN A 60 -4.96 -11.97 -5.27
CA ASN A 60 -4.42 -13.09 -4.49
C ASN A 60 -3.76 -14.12 -5.42
N ILE A 61 -2.47 -14.36 -5.18
CA ILE A 61 -1.64 -15.30 -5.91
C ILE A 61 -1.62 -16.63 -5.16
N THR A 62 -2.55 -17.53 -5.49
CA THR A 62 -2.70 -18.79 -4.78
C THR A 62 -1.77 -19.89 -5.32
N PRO A 63 -1.38 -20.90 -4.49
CA PRO A 63 -0.52 -22.01 -4.92
C PRO A 63 -1.03 -22.77 -6.16
N ASP A 64 -2.33 -22.96 -6.26
CA ASP A 64 -2.97 -23.70 -7.36
C ASP A 64 -2.76 -23.04 -8.72
N SER A 65 -2.46 -21.76 -8.74
CA SER A 65 -2.18 -20.98 -9.95
C SER A 65 -0.72 -21.07 -10.40
N PHE A 66 0.22 -21.58 -9.58
CA PHE A 66 1.67 -21.47 -9.79
C PHE A 66 2.45 -22.80 -9.84
N TYR A 67 1.80 -23.94 -10.14
CA TYR A 67 2.54 -25.16 -10.49
C TYR A 67 3.38 -24.93 -11.76
N ALA A 68 4.58 -25.55 -11.79
CA ALA A 68 5.65 -25.25 -12.76
C ALA A 68 5.20 -25.20 -14.23
N ASP A 69 4.27 -26.08 -14.64
CA ASP A 69 3.77 -26.18 -16.02
C ASP A 69 2.68 -25.16 -16.36
N SER A 70 2.09 -24.46 -15.36
CA SER A 70 1.03 -23.45 -15.54
C SER A 70 1.50 -22.01 -15.26
N ARG A 71 2.76 -21.81 -14.84
CA ARG A 71 3.28 -20.50 -14.39
C ARG A 71 3.09 -19.37 -15.39
N VAL A 72 3.36 -19.62 -16.67
CA VAL A 72 3.18 -18.58 -17.73
C VAL A 72 1.71 -18.22 -17.90
N ARG A 73 0.82 -19.21 -17.92
CA ARG A 73 -0.63 -18.98 -18.04
C ARG A 73 -1.18 -18.24 -16.84
N SER A 74 -0.69 -18.55 -15.65
CA SER A 74 -1.14 -17.87 -14.41
C SER A 74 -0.70 -16.41 -14.36
N ILE A 75 0.48 -16.06 -14.86
CA ILE A 75 0.92 -14.66 -14.98
C ILE A 75 0.05 -13.91 -15.98
N ASP A 76 -0.23 -14.49 -17.15
CA ASP A 76 -1.11 -13.87 -18.15
C ASP A 76 -2.54 -13.65 -17.60
N GLU A 77 -3.06 -14.60 -16.83
CA GLU A 77 -4.35 -14.47 -16.17
C GLU A 77 -4.35 -13.33 -15.14
N VAL A 78 -3.27 -13.19 -14.34
CA VAL A 78 -3.12 -12.09 -13.38
C VAL A 78 -3.03 -10.75 -14.11
N ILE A 79 -2.24 -10.65 -15.18
CA ILE A 79 -2.14 -9.43 -16.02
C ILE A 79 -3.52 -9.05 -16.58
N ASN A 80 -4.26 -10.01 -17.14
CA ASN A 80 -5.59 -9.77 -17.68
C ASN A 80 -6.56 -9.29 -16.60
N ARG A 81 -6.54 -9.91 -15.41
CA ARG A 81 -7.37 -9.52 -14.27
C ARG A 81 -7.01 -8.14 -13.76
N ALA A 82 -5.72 -7.84 -13.62
CA ALA A 82 -5.22 -6.51 -13.26
C ALA A 82 -5.71 -5.45 -14.25
N GLY A 83 -5.56 -5.71 -15.55
CA GLY A 83 -6.06 -4.81 -16.60
C GLY A 83 -7.56 -4.59 -16.54
N GLN A 84 -8.35 -5.62 -16.20
CA GLN A 84 -9.79 -5.44 -15.99
C GLN A 84 -10.07 -4.55 -14.77
N MET A 85 -9.40 -4.78 -13.63
CA MET A 85 -9.57 -3.96 -12.42
C MET A 85 -9.22 -2.49 -12.69
N LEU A 86 -8.12 -2.22 -13.41
CA LEU A 86 -7.72 -0.86 -13.78
C LEU A 86 -8.78 -0.19 -14.70
N ARG A 87 -9.34 -0.92 -15.66
CA ARG A 87 -10.44 -0.41 -16.52
C ARG A 87 -11.73 -0.15 -15.73
N ASP A 88 -11.98 -0.93 -14.69
CA ASP A 88 -13.15 -0.79 -13.81
C ASP A 88 -12.97 0.30 -12.74
N GLY A 89 -11.80 0.97 -12.72
CA GLY A 89 -11.54 2.13 -11.87
C GLY A 89 -10.67 1.86 -10.65
N ALA A 90 -9.99 0.71 -10.56
CA ALA A 90 -8.95 0.52 -9.55
C ALA A 90 -7.74 1.41 -9.86
N GLU A 91 -7.20 2.06 -8.82
CA GLU A 91 -6.00 2.90 -8.90
C GLU A 91 -4.80 2.22 -8.28
N ILE A 92 -5.04 1.29 -7.35
CA ILE A 92 -4.02 0.48 -6.68
C ILE A 92 -4.34 -0.98 -6.96
N LEU A 93 -3.30 -1.77 -7.24
CA LEU A 93 -3.36 -3.23 -7.30
C LEU A 93 -2.62 -3.79 -6.09
N ASP A 94 -3.33 -4.50 -5.21
CA ASP A 94 -2.78 -5.07 -3.99
C ASP A 94 -2.55 -6.58 -4.18
N ILE A 95 -1.30 -6.98 -4.11
CA ILE A 95 -0.82 -8.31 -4.50
C ILE A 95 -0.44 -9.07 -3.24
N GLY A 96 -1.14 -10.19 -2.97
CA GLY A 96 -0.86 -11.08 -1.84
C GLY A 96 -0.43 -12.47 -2.29
N GLY A 97 0.65 -13.00 -1.72
CA GLY A 97 1.16 -14.37 -1.98
C GLY A 97 0.67 -15.40 -0.99
N GLU A 98 0.15 -14.96 0.13
CA GLU A 98 -0.40 -15.76 1.20
C GLU A 98 -1.93 -15.60 1.27
N SER A 99 -2.62 -16.64 1.68
CA SER A 99 -4.05 -16.54 1.97
C SER A 99 -4.24 -16.12 3.43
N THR A 100 -4.80 -14.94 3.64
CA THR A 100 -5.15 -14.45 4.99
C THR A 100 -6.44 -15.09 5.55
N ARG A 101 -6.98 -16.13 4.90
CA ARG A 101 -8.16 -16.84 5.39
C ARG A 101 -7.85 -17.62 6.66
N PRO A 102 -8.78 -17.66 7.65
CA PRO A 102 -8.60 -18.50 8.83
C PRO A 102 -8.34 -19.95 8.45
N GLY A 103 -7.21 -20.52 8.90
CA GLY A 103 -6.82 -21.92 8.64
C GLY A 103 -5.97 -22.13 7.38
N SER A 104 -5.53 -21.09 6.69
CA SER A 104 -4.46 -21.23 5.69
C SER A 104 -3.11 -21.44 6.39
N ASP A 105 -2.27 -22.30 5.81
CA ASP A 105 -0.89 -22.47 6.29
C ASP A 105 -0.09 -21.21 5.94
N SER A 106 0.68 -20.70 6.93
CA SER A 106 1.63 -19.61 6.67
C SER A 106 2.73 -20.11 5.74
N ILE A 107 3.14 -19.28 4.79
CA ILE A 107 4.25 -19.58 3.89
C ILE A 107 5.53 -18.88 4.39
N ASN A 108 6.68 -19.44 4.03
CA ASN A 108 7.93 -18.79 4.35
C ASN A 108 8.22 -17.65 3.34
N PRO A 109 9.05 -16.64 3.71
CA PRO A 109 9.34 -15.50 2.86
C PRO A 109 9.87 -15.88 1.47
N GLN A 110 10.72 -16.91 1.36
CA GLN A 110 11.30 -17.34 0.08
C GLN A 110 10.26 -17.89 -0.87
N GLU A 111 9.27 -18.59 -0.35
CA GLU A 111 8.15 -19.11 -1.14
C GLU A 111 7.24 -17.95 -1.59
N GLU A 112 6.98 -16.99 -0.70
CA GLU A 112 6.21 -15.80 -1.01
C GLU A 112 6.90 -14.97 -2.10
N ILE A 113 8.20 -14.70 -1.97
CA ILE A 113 9.03 -14.02 -2.98
C ILE A 113 8.94 -14.72 -4.32
N ALA A 114 9.09 -16.06 -4.35
CA ALA A 114 9.04 -16.84 -5.59
C ALA A 114 7.68 -16.75 -6.29
N ARG A 115 6.60 -16.48 -5.57
CA ARG A 115 5.25 -16.29 -6.11
C ARG A 115 5.02 -14.85 -6.59
N ILE A 116 5.38 -13.86 -5.77
CA ILE A 116 4.99 -12.46 -5.99
C ILE A 116 5.93 -11.73 -6.95
N VAL A 117 7.24 -11.88 -6.80
CA VAL A 117 8.22 -11.11 -7.59
C VAL A 117 7.98 -11.22 -9.10
N PRO A 118 7.79 -12.42 -9.70
CA PRO A 118 7.52 -12.52 -11.14
C PRO A 118 6.23 -11.80 -11.57
N VAL A 119 5.24 -11.72 -10.68
CA VAL A 119 3.98 -11.02 -10.94
C VAL A 119 4.19 -9.50 -10.90
N VAL A 120 4.92 -9.00 -9.90
CA VAL A 120 5.26 -7.57 -9.79
C VAL A 120 6.02 -7.10 -11.02
N GLU A 121 7.05 -7.84 -11.45
CA GLU A 121 7.82 -7.52 -12.65
C GLU A 121 6.96 -7.50 -13.92
N ALA A 122 6.07 -8.48 -14.07
CA ALA A 122 5.17 -8.57 -15.20
C ALA A 122 4.14 -7.43 -15.22
N LEU A 123 3.53 -7.12 -14.07
CA LEU A 123 2.59 -6.01 -13.93
C LEU A 123 3.26 -4.65 -14.12
N ARG A 124 4.48 -4.45 -13.61
CA ARG A 124 5.23 -3.21 -13.82
C ARG A 124 5.59 -2.99 -15.28
N LYS A 125 5.91 -4.07 -15.99
CA LYS A 125 6.20 -4.02 -17.43
C LYS A 125 4.97 -3.69 -18.26
N GLU A 126 3.82 -4.30 -17.96
CA GLU A 126 2.57 -4.14 -18.73
C GLU A 126 1.84 -2.84 -18.36
N TYR A 127 1.83 -2.49 -17.07
CA TYR A 127 1.14 -1.31 -16.52
C TYR A 127 2.12 -0.40 -15.76
N PRO A 128 3.04 0.29 -16.45
CA PRO A 128 4.14 1.02 -15.80
C PRO A 128 3.68 2.16 -14.89
N GLN A 129 2.47 2.67 -15.09
CA GLN A 129 1.90 3.77 -14.28
C GLN A 129 1.00 3.30 -13.14
N SER A 130 0.65 2.01 -13.05
CA SER A 130 -0.18 1.49 -11.97
C SER A 130 0.56 1.60 -10.62
N ILE A 131 -0.19 1.76 -9.55
CA ILE A 131 0.35 1.69 -8.19
C ILE A 131 0.25 0.25 -7.72
N LEU A 132 1.39 -0.37 -7.40
CA LEU A 132 1.48 -1.75 -6.93
C LEU A 132 1.71 -1.76 -5.42
N SER A 133 0.77 -2.34 -4.69
CA SER A 133 0.82 -2.60 -3.26
C SER A 133 1.09 -4.08 -3.01
N ILE A 134 1.83 -4.40 -1.97
CA ILE A 134 2.16 -5.77 -1.60
C ILE A 134 1.61 -6.07 -0.21
N ASP A 135 0.68 -7.03 -0.14
CA ASP A 135 0.13 -7.55 1.12
C ASP A 135 1.12 -8.58 1.69
N THR A 136 1.98 -8.13 2.57
CA THR A 136 2.98 -8.96 3.27
C THR A 136 3.38 -8.36 4.60
N TYR A 137 3.67 -9.22 5.56
CA TYR A 137 4.29 -8.86 6.85
C TYR A 137 5.75 -9.36 6.96
N HIS A 138 6.33 -9.92 5.87
CA HIS A 138 7.71 -10.36 5.83
C HIS A 138 8.60 -9.26 5.24
N ALA A 139 9.60 -8.79 6.00
CA ALA A 139 10.54 -7.78 5.54
C ALA A 139 11.35 -8.20 4.30
N GLU A 140 11.74 -9.48 4.21
CA GLU A 140 12.46 -10.02 3.05
C GLU A 140 11.61 -9.97 1.77
N THR A 141 10.30 -10.26 1.87
CA THR A 141 9.36 -10.14 0.74
C THR A 141 9.16 -8.68 0.35
N ALA A 142 9.02 -7.80 1.35
CA ALA A 142 8.88 -6.36 1.12
C ALA A 142 10.10 -5.81 0.37
N GLU A 143 11.32 -6.11 0.82
CA GLU A 143 12.56 -5.68 0.17
C GLU A 143 12.66 -6.17 -1.28
N ALA A 144 12.41 -7.46 -1.52
CA ALA A 144 12.49 -8.06 -2.84
C ALA A 144 11.45 -7.46 -3.82
N THR A 145 10.24 -7.21 -3.35
CA THR A 145 9.15 -6.67 -4.18
C THR A 145 9.32 -5.19 -4.47
N LEU A 146 9.80 -4.38 -3.51
CA LEU A 146 10.17 -2.98 -3.73
C LEU A 146 11.30 -2.88 -4.77
N ALA A 147 12.33 -3.74 -4.67
CA ALA A 147 13.40 -3.80 -5.67
C ALA A 147 12.90 -4.19 -7.06
N SER A 148 11.79 -4.93 -7.16
CA SER A 148 11.15 -5.36 -8.41
C SER A 148 10.12 -4.35 -8.93
N GLY A 149 9.89 -3.24 -8.23
CA GLY A 149 9.05 -2.14 -8.69
C GLY A 149 7.69 -2.02 -7.99
N ALA A 150 7.50 -2.60 -6.82
CA ALA A 150 6.36 -2.27 -5.97
C ALA A 150 6.48 -0.83 -5.42
N ASP A 151 5.36 -0.23 -5.07
CA ASP A 151 5.27 1.16 -4.62
C ASP A 151 4.89 1.27 -3.13
N ILE A 152 4.13 0.30 -2.62
CA ILE A 152 3.52 0.32 -1.29
C ILE A 152 3.67 -1.05 -0.65
N ILE A 153 3.95 -1.08 0.64
CA ILE A 153 3.82 -2.29 1.47
C ILE A 153 2.58 -2.15 2.34
N ASN A 154 1.68 -3.13 2.22
CA ASN A 154 0.46 -3.25 3.00
C ASN A 154 0.67 -4.34 4.06
N ASP A 155 1.19 -3.93 5.22
CA ASP A 155 1.44 -4.83 6.35
C ASP A 155 0.30 -4.74 7.37
N ILE A 156 -0.52 -5.80 7.44
CA ILE A 156 -1.66 -5.89 8.37
C ILE A 156 -1.25 -5.89 9.85
N SER A 157 0.02 -6.24 10.14
CA SER A 157 0.56 -6.24 11.49
C SER A 157 1.06 -4.88 11.96
N ALA A 158 1.13 -3.88 11.07
CA ALA A 158 1.71 -2.58 11.34
C ALA A 158 3.16 -2.67 11.87
N MET A 159 3.96 -3.53 11.24
CA MET A 159 5.39 -3.80 11.55
C MET A 159 5.61 -4.54 12.87
N GLU A 160 4.57 -5.21 13.42
CA GLU A 160 4.70 -5.94 14.69
C GLU A 160 5.21 -7.38 14.50
N TYR A 161 5.00 -8.01 13.31
CA TYR A 161 5.38 -9.40 13.10
C TYR A 161 6.84 -9.56 12.66
N ASP A 162 7.40 -8.59 11.95
CA ASP A 162 8.80 -8.58 11.54
C ASP A 162 9.44 -7.22 11.84
N GLU A 163 10.27 -7.16 12.89
CA GLU A 163 10.93 -5.92 13.33
C GLU A 163 11.83 -5.28 12.25
N LYS A 164 12.32 -6.08 11.30
CA LYS A 164 13.15 -5.60 10.17
C LYS A 164 12.34 -4.80 9.15
N MET A 165 10.99 -4.89 9.18
CA MET A 165 10.13 -4.15 8.25
C MET A 165 10.38 -2.64 8.33
N ILE A 166 10.66 -2.12 9.53
CA ILE A 166 10.95 -0.68 9.75
C ILE A 166 12.20 -0.21 8.98
N ASP A 167 13.15 -1.10 8.74
CA ASP A 167 14.39 -0.77 8.01
C ASP A 167 14.19 -0.85 6.48
N VAL A 168 13.11 -1.46 6.02
CA VAL A 168 12.81 -1.69 4.61
C VAL A 168 11.91 -0.59 4.03
N VAL A 169 10.97 -0.06 4.82
CA VAL A 169 9.91 0.88 4.39
C VAL A 169 10.15 2.33 4.76
#